data_6144dc6b40f67cc7a5c3f8104b9f0438
#
_entry.id   6144dc6b40f67cc7a5c3f8104b9f0438
#
_cell.length_a   1.000
_cell.length_b   1.000
_cell.length_c   1.000
_cell.angle_alpha   90.00
_cell.angle_beta   90.00
_cell.angle_gamma   90.00
#
_symmetry.space_group_name_H-M   'P 1'
#
loop_
_entity.id
_entity.type
_entity.pdbx_description
1 polymer ?
#
loop_
_entity_poly.entity_id
_entity_poly.type
_entity_poly.pdbx_seq_one_letter_code
_entity_poly.pdbx_strand_id
1 'polypeptide(L)'
;MSIIKKNASRREFVQGMTSGAMGVAAAGYLGGSSLSAAQSANQSCKEKITVLNPLGTPPDVRLKPQARRIDTLDGKTVYFVNDGFPGSDNVLNEMMDWFKANHPKTTLVYRYKGMGFGPEAPALWEEMNEKADAVILGVGH
;
A
#
# COMPACT_ATOMS: atom_id res chain seq x y z
N MET A 1 11.32 38.16 12.19
CA MET A 1 11.96 38.11 10.86
C MET A 1 12.16 36.63 10.51
N SER A 2 11.19 36.06 9.80
CA SER A 2 11.10 34.61 9.58
C SER A 2 11.63 34.29 8.18
N ILE A 3 12.71 33.51 8.11
CA ILE A 3 13.33 33.09 6.85
C ILE A 3 12.64 31.81 6.39
N ILE A 4 11.76 31.95 5.41
CA ILE A 4 11.14 30.81 4.71
C ILE A 4 12.18 30.25 3.74
N LYS A 5 12.74 29.07 4.05
CA LYS A 5 13.56 28.29 3.11
C LYS A 5 12.63 27.71 2.04
N LYS A 6 12.69 28.24 0.82
CA LYS A 6 12.08 27.63 -0.37
C LYS A 6 12.80 26.32 -0.68
N ASN A 7 12.09 25.21 -0.61
CA ASN A 7 12.58 23.93 -1.10
C ASN A 7 12.59 23.97 -2.64
N ALA A 8 13.78 23.84 -3.23
CA ALA A 8 13.95 23.72 -4.67
C ALA A 8 13.25 22.44 -5.19
N SER A 9 12.50 22.60 -6.26
CA SER A 9 11.81 21.49 -6.93
C SER A 9 12.84 20.58 -7.62
N ARG A 10 12.56 19.26 -7.68
CA ARG A 10 13.39 18.27 -8.40
C ARG A 10 13.67 18.67 -9.87
N ARG A 11 12.80 19.45 -10.50
CA ARG A 11 13.00 19.97 -11.85
C ARG A 11 14.10 21.04 -11.93
N GLU A 12 14.23 21.87 -10.91
CA GLU A 12 15.27 22.93 -10.88
C GLU A 12 16.66 22.34 -10.65
N PHE A 13 16.75 21.21 -9.94
CA PHE A 13 18.02 20.51 -9.72
C PHE A 13 18.58 19.90 -11.01
N VAL A 14 17.74 19.39 -11.89
CA VAL A 14 18.16 18.77 -13.16
C VAL A 14 18.57 19.82 -14.19
N GLN A 15 17.96 21.00 -14.19
CA GLN A 15 18.31 22.09 -15.12
C GLN A 15 19.62 22.80 -14.76
N GLY A 16 20.07 22.71 -13.52
CA GLY A 16 21.34 23.30 -13.08
C GLY A 16 22.59 22.59 -13.55
N MET A 17 22.47 21.35 -14.04
CA MET A 17 23.63 20.53 -14.45
C MET A 17 24.04 20.69 -15.94
N THR A 18 23.29 21.42 -16.75
CA THR A 18 23.55 21.52 -18.20
C THR A 18 24.26 22.77 -18.66
N SER A 19 24.61 23.70 -17.74
CA SER A 19 25.17 25.03 -18.11
C SER A 19 26.62 25.24 -17.67
N GLY A 20 27.38 24.17 -17.40
CA GLY A 20 28.75 24.26 -16.92
C GLY A 20 29.81 23.62 -17.80
N ALA A 21 29.85 23.88 -19.08
CA ALA A 21 30.95 23.46 -19.92
C ALA A 21 31.31 24.51 -20.97
N MET A 22 32.03 25.53 -20.58
CA MET A 22 32.77 26.39 -21.52
C MET A 22 34.20 26.56 -21.02
N GLY A 23 35.10 26.12 -21.88
CA GLY A 23 36.39 26.76 -22.13
C GLY A 23 37.57 26.35 -21.31
N VAL A 24 38.42 25.49 -21.86
CA VAL A 24 39.87 25.71 -21.87
C VAL A 24 40.42 25.22 -23.19
N ALA A 25 40.84 26.12 -24.03
CA ALA A 25 41.73 25.88 -25.13
C ALA A 25 43.16 26.02 -24.61
N ALA A 26 43.99 24.98 -24.71
CA ALA A 26 45.45 25.11 -24.64
C ALA A 26 46.11 24.08 -25.54
N ALA A 27 47.04 24.60 -26.32
CA ALA A 27 47.75 24.03 -27.40
C ALA A 27 48.73 22.89 -27.00
N GLY A 28 48.91 21.97 -27.96
CA GLY A 28 50.20 21.40 -28.32
C GLY A 28 50.62 20.12 -27.65
N TYR A 29 50.67 19.03 -28.36
CA TYR A 29 51.87 18.31 -28.71
C TYR A 29 51.48 17.03 -29.49
N LEU A 30 52.29 16.77 -30.50
CA LEU A 30 52.24 15.71 -31.45
C LEU A 30 52.29 14.31 -30.83
N GLY A 31 51.34 13.50 -31.18
CA GLY A 31 51.34 12.06 -30.88
C GLY A 31 50.12 11.45 -31.52
N GLY A 32 50.29 10.87 -32.70
CA GLY A 32 49.21 10.27 -33.47
C GLY A 32 48.64 9.03 -32.74
N SER A 33 47.48 9.25 -32.20
CA SER A 33 46.51 8.19 -31.89
C SER A 33 45.22 8.65 -32.47
N SER A 34 44.78 8.00 -33.52
CA SER A 34 43.48 8.18 -34.09
C SER A 34 42.43 7.86 -33.02
N LEU A 35 42.03 8.89 -32.29
CA LEU A 35 40.78 8.84 -31.55
C LEU A 35 39.67 8.70 -32.61
N SER A 36 39.34 7.46 -32.93
CA SER A 36 38.08 7.15 -33.56
C SER A 36 37.01 7.80 -32.66
N ALA A 37 36.59 8.99 -33.05
CA ALA A 37 35.34 9.49 -32.54
C ALA A 37 34.34 8.40 -32.78
N ALA A 38 33.96 7.73 -31.73
CA ALA A 38 32.79 6.86 -31.76
C ALA A 38 31.66 7.77 -32.21
N GLN A 39 31.40 7.78 -33.51
CA GLN A 39 30.14 8.24 -34.04
C GLN A 39 29.10 7.43 -33.31
N SER A 40 28.52 8.05 -32.34
CA SER A 40 27.25 7.59 -31.78
C SER A 40 26.32 7.55 -32.97
N ALA A 41 26.35 6.39 -33.64
CA ALA A 41 25.42 6.10 -34.69
C ALA A 41 24.06 6.33 -34.08
N ASN A 42 23.39 7.29 -34.62
CA ASN A 42 21.98 7.56 -34.39
C ASN A 42 21.24 6.34 -34.96
N GLN A 43 21.40 5.19 -34.26
CA GLN A 43 20.59 4.02 -34.50
C GLN A 43 19.19 4.44 -34.13
N SER A 44 18.49 4.88 -35.17
CA SER A 44 17.04 4.93 -35.12
C SER A 44 16.59 3.56 -34.62
N CYS A 45 16.30 3.46 -33.35
CA CYS A 45 15.71 2.27 -32.76
C CYS A 45 14.35 2.06 -33.41
N LYS A 46 14.36 1.35 -34.55
CA LYS A 46 13.12 0.93 -35.21
C LYS A 46 12.41 -0.16 -34.44
N GLU A 47 13.12 -0.77 -33.49
CA GLU A 47 12.53 -1.75 -32.59
C GLU A 47 11.74 -1.06 -31.50
N LYS A 48 10.44 -1.24 -31.57
CA LYS A 48 9.53 -0.77 -30.52
C LYS A 48 9.75 -1.63 -29.27
N ILE A 49 10.32 -1.04 -28.22
CA ILE A 49 10.44 -1.70 -26.94
C ILE A 49 9.03 -1.92 -26.38
N THR A 50 8.62 -3.17 -26.30
CA THR A 50 7.36 -3.53 -25.65
C THR A 50 7.63 -3.79 -24.19
N VAL A 51 7.11 -2.92 -23.35
CA VAL A 51 7.14 -3.10 -21.89
C VAL A 51 5.91 -3.89 -21.50
N LEU A 52 6.11 -5.05 -20.89
CA LEU A 52 5.01 -5.83 -20.34
C LEU A 52 4.48 -5.11 -19.09
N ASN A 53 3.17 -5.15 -18.91
CA ASN A 53 2.56 -4.59 -17.69
C ASN A 53 3.08 -5.38 -16.47
N PRO A 54 3.80 -4.72 -15.53
CA PRO A 54 4.35 -5.39 -14.35
C PRO A 54 3.28 -5.94 -13.41
N LEU A 55 2.06 -5.42 -13.49
CA LEU A 55 0.92 -5.92 -12.70
C LEU A 55 0.40 -7.28 -13.19
N GLY A 56 0.79 -7.71 -14.40
CA GLY A 56 0.27 -8.93 -15.00
C GLY A 56 -1.23 -8.85 -15.30
N THR A 57 -1.81 -9.99 -15.57
CA THR A 57 -3.26 -10.13 -15.67
C THR A 57 -3.78 -10.55 -14.30
N PRO A 58 -4.62 -9.77 -13.64
CA PRO A 58 -5.20 -10.18 -12.37
C PRO A 58 -6.01 -11.47 -12.58
N PRO A 59 -5.99 -12.40 -11.62
CA PRO A 59 -6.81 -13.60 -11.69
C PRO A 59 -8.29 -13.22 -11.72
N ASP A 60 -9.10 -14.05 -12.37
CA ASP A 60 -10.55 -13.89 -12.39
C ASP A 60 -11.10 -13.91 -10.96
N VAL A 61 -11.51 -12.78 -10.47
CA VAL A 61 -12.13 -12.65 -9.16
C VAL A 61 -13.64 -12.83 -9.30
N ARG A 62 -14.17 -13.90 -8.73
CA ARG A 62 -15.62 -14.06 -8.61
C ARG A 62 -16.13 -13.07 -7.58
N LEU A 63 -16.76 -12.01 -8.04
CA LEU A 63 -17.41 -11.04 -7.17
C LEU A 63 -18.58 -11.72 -6.44
N LYS A 64 -18.52 -11.70 -5.12
CA LYS A 64 -19.67 -12.08 -4.29
C LYS A 64 -20.42 -10.81 -3.90
N PRO A 65 -21.76 -10.86 -3.83
CA PRO A 65 -22.52 -9.72 -3.34
C PRO A 65 -22.13 -9.42 -1.89
N GLN A 66 -22.18 -8.16 -1.51
CA GLN A 66 -21.99 -7.77 -0.12
C GLN A 66 -23.10 -8.35 0.75
N ALA A 67 -22.79 -8.67 1.99
CA ALA A 67 -23.78 -9.04 2.98
C ALA A 67 -24.85 -7.95 3.12
N ARG A 68 -26.10 -8.37 3.37
CA ARG A 68 -27.19 -7.42 3.63
C ARG A 68 -26.84 -6.59 4.86
N ARG A 69 -27.12 -5.30 4.77
CA ARG A 69 -27.01 -4.43 5.94
C ARG A 69 -28.08 -4.79 6.95
N ILE A 70 -27.71 -4.81 8.22
CA ILE A 70 -28.64 -4.98 9.33
C ILE A 70 -29.27 -3.62 9.66
N ASP A 71 -30.58 -3.59 9.88
CA ASP A 71 -31.31 -2.35 10.12
C ASP A 71 -31.15 -1.87 11.57
N THR A 72 -30.95 -2.80 12.52
CA THR A 72 -30.77 -2.51 13.94
C THR A 72 -29.77 -3.48 14.55
N LEU A 73 -29.06 -3.01 15.57
CA LEU A 73 -28.15 -3.83 16.40
C LEU A 73 -28.86 -4.41 17.64
N ASP A 74 -30.07 -3.95 17.94
CA ASP A 74 -30.82 -4.43 19.11
C ASP A 74 -31.10 -5.94 19.01
N GLY A 75 -30.67 -6.68 20.03
CA GLY A 75 -30.82 -8.13 20.09
C GLY A 75 -29.91 -8.92 19.14
N LYS A 76 -28.95 -8.25 18.49
CA LYS A 76 -28.00 -8.86 17.58
C LYS A 76 -26.72 -9.27 18.27
N THR A 77 -26.04 -10.28 17.71
CA THR A 77 -24.74 -10.76 18.19
C THR A 77 -23.65 -10.25 17.27
N VAL A 78 -22.73 -9.45 17.81
CA VAL A 78 -21.58 -8.90 17.09
C VAL A 78 -20.30 -9.55 17.62
N TYR A 79 -19.55 -10.17 16.71
CA TYR A 79 -18.26 -10.76 17.01
C TYR A 79 -17.15 -9.75 16.75
N PHE A 80 -16.26 -9.60 17.71
CA PHE A 80 -15.03 -8.84 17.62
C PHE A 80 -13.86 -9.81 17.52
N VAL A 81 -13.26 -9.92 16.36
CA VAL A 81 -12.21 -10.90 16.08
C VAL A 81 -10.87 -10.20 15.98
N ASN A 82 -9.98 -10.55 16.90
CA ASN A 82 -8.61 -10.06 16.91
C ASN A 82 -7.73 -10.97 16.05
N ASP A 83 -7.01 -10.39 15.11
CA ASP A 83 -6.07 -11.06 14.22
C ASP A 83 -4.63 -11.13 14.77
N GLY A 84 -4.40 -10.64 16.00
CA GLY A 84 -3.16 -10.83 16.75
C GLY A 84 -2.07 -9.82 16.47
N PHE A 85 -2.32 -8.76 15.73
CA PHE A 85 -1.34 -7.70 15.56
C PHE A 85 -1.19 -6.84 16.83
N PRO A 86 0.00 -6.30 17.10
CA PRO A 86 0.22 -5.47 18.27
C PRO A 86 -0.74 -4.28 18.34
N GLY A 87 -1.44 -4.14 19.47
CA GLY A 87 -2.41 -3.08 19.69
C GLY A 87 -3.83 -3.35 19.19
N SER A 88 -4.08 -4.42 18.44
CA SER A 88 -5.41 -4.82 17.97
C SER A 88 -6.39 -5.00 19.10
N ASP A 89 -5.96 -5.64 20.18
CA ASP A 89 -6.75 -5.88 21.38
C ASP A 89 -7.21 -4.58 22.05
N ASN A 90 -6.33 -3.59 22.15
CA ASN A 90 -6.68 -2.30 22.72
C ASN A 90 -7.77 -1.61 21.91
N VAL A 91 -7.61 -1.55 20.58
CA VAL A 91 -8.61 -0.93 19.70
C VAL A 91 -9.95 -1.66 19.77
N LEU A 92 -9.93 -2.98 19.71
CA LEU A 92 -11.17 -3.76 19.76
C LEU A 92 -11.87 -3.66 21.12
N ASN A 93 -11.13 -3.59 22.22
CA ASN A 93 -11.71 -3.42 23.55
C ASN A 93 -12.37 -2.05 23.70
N GLU A 94 -11.71 -0.97 23.25
CA GLU A 94 -12.31 0.38 23.25
C GLU A 94 -13.57 0.44 22.38
N MET A 95 -13.55 -0.22 21.22
CA MET A 95 -14.75 -0.34 20.40
C MET A 95 -15.87 -1.10 21.13
N MET A 96 -15.55 -2.21 21.78
CA MET A 96 -16.54 -2.97 22.56
C MET A 96 -17.14 -2.15 23.70
N ASP A 97 -16.34 -1.36 24.39
CA ASP A 97 -16.81 -0.50 25.46
C ASP A 97 -17.71 0.62 24.93
N TRP A 98 -17.37 1.20 23.79
CA TRP A 98 -18.25 2.11 23.08
C TRP A 98 -19.59 1.46 22.69
N PHE A 99 -19.56 0.22 22.17
CA PHE A 99 -20.78 -0.53 21.83
C PHE A 99 -21.63 -0.83 23.05
N LYS A 100 -21.05 -1.21 24.18
CA LYS A 100 -21.77 -1.42 25.44
C LYS A 100 -22.51 -0.15 25.91
N ALA A 101 -21.86 1.00 25.76
CA ALA A 101 -22.42 2.28 26.17
C ALA A 101 -23.55 2.73 25.25
N ASN A 102 -23.42 2.55 23.93
CA ASN A 102 -24.33 3.10 22.94
C ASN A 102 -25.39 2.09 22.44
N HIS A 103 -25.09 0.79 22.51
CA HIS A 103 -25.95 -0.31 22.06
C HIS A 103 -26.07 -1.39 23.14
N PRO A 104 -26.66 -1.10 24.32
CA PRO A 104 -26.65 -2.02 25.46
C PRO A 104 -27.44 -3.31 25.24
N LYS A 105 -28.29 -3.37 24.22
CA LYS A 105 -29.05 -4.57 23.86
C LYS A 105 -28.33 -5.50 22.88
N THR A 106 -27.11 -5.14 22.45
CA THR A 106 -26.30 -5.94 21.54
C THR A 106 -25.43 -6.91 22.33
N THR A 107 -25.41 -8.17 21.92
CA THR A 107 -24.51 -9.17 22.50
C THR A 107 -23.16 -9.05 21.83
N LEU A 108 -22.08 -8.80 22.61
CA LEU A 108 -20.73 -8.66 22.11
C LEU A 108 -19.91 -9.90 22.48
N VAL A 109 -19.25 -10.49 21.50
CA VAL A 109 -18.42 -11.68 21.66
C VAL A 109 -17.02 -11.38 21.14
N TYR A 110 -16.03 -11.46 22.03
CA TYR A 110 -14.63 -11.32 21.62
C TYR A 110 -14.04 -12.68 21.28
N ARG A 111 -13.28 -12.75 20.20
CA ARG A 111 -12.53 -13.94 19.78
C ARG A 111 -11.14 -13.55 19.28
N TYR A 112 -10.21 -14.46 19.48
CA TYR A 112 -8.86 -14.35 18.96
C TYR A 112 -8.66 -15.39 17.84
N LYS A 113 -8.31 -14.91 16.67
CA LYS A 113 -8.09 -15.76 15.48
C LYS A 113 -6.69 -16.38 15.45
N GLY A 114 -5.73 -15.74 16.08
CA GLY A 114 -4.31 -16.02 15.89
C GLY A 114 -3.69 -15.04 14.90
N MET A 115 -2.37 -14.88 14.97
CA MET A 115 -1.63 -13.98 14.09
C MET A 115 -1.55 -14.58 12.68
N GLY A 116 -1.83 -13.77 11.68
CA GLY A 116 -1.64 -14.14 10.27
C GLY A 116 -2.82 -13.84 9.37
N PHE A 117 -2.55 -13.93 8.07
CA PHE A 117 -3.52 -13.65 7.00
C PHE A 117 -4.27 -14.90 6.52
N GLY A 118 -3.95 -16.07 7.07
CA GLY A 118 -4.49 -17.35 6.63
C GLY A 118 -5.89 -17.66 7.17
N PRO A 119 -6.59 -18.63 6.57
CA PRO A 119 -7.89 -19.12 7.01
C PRO A 119 -7.80 -20.11 8.20
N GLU A 120 -6.80 -20.00 9.03
CA GLU A 120 -6.32 -21.03 9.96
C GLU A 120 -7.19 -21.27 11.19
N ALA A 121 -8.39 -20.75 11.24
CA ALA A 121 -9.31 -20.99 12.33
C ALA A 121 -10.68 -21.45 11.80
N PRO A 122 -10.79 -22.64 11.17
CA PRO A 122 -12.03 -23.10 10.58
C PRO A 122 -13.17 -23.19 11.60
N ALA A 123 -12.89 -23.68 12.80
CA ALA A 123 -13.88 -23.76 13.87
C ALA A 123 -14.42 -22.38 14.28
N LEU A 124 -13.58 -21.36 14.30
CA LEU A 124 -14.02 -19.99 14.56
C LEU A 124 -14.93 -19.45 13.46
N TRP A 125 -14.60 -19.74 12.20
CA TRP A 125 -15.43 -19.33 11.07
C TRP A 125 -16.78 -20.04 11.08
N GLU A 126 -16.82 -21.30 11.43
CA GLU A 126 -18.06 -22.06 11.61
C GLU A 126 -18.91 -21.48 12.75
N GLU A 127 -18.30 -21.24 13.93
CA GLU A 127 -18.98 -20.60 15.06
C GLU A 127 -19.59 -19.25 14.68
N MET A 128 -18.85 -18.42 13.98
CA MET A 128 -19.34 -17.10 13.55
C MET A 128 -20.47 -17.20 12.52
N ASN A 129 -20.35 -18.14 11.58
CA ASN A 129 -21.39 -18.35 10.57
C ASN A 129 -22.72 -18.81 11.18
N GLU A 130 -22.66 -19.54 12.30
CA GLU A 130 -23.85 -20.03 13.00
C GLU A 130 -24.47 -18.99 13.94
N LYS A 131 -23.63 -18.19 14.61
CA LYS A 131 -24.04 -17.40 15.77
C LYS A 131 -23.92 -15.88 15.58
N ALA A 132 -23.14 -15.41 14.61
CA ALA A 132 -22.91 -14.00 14.43
C ALA A 132 -23.92 -13.38 13.46
N ASP A 133 -24.53 -12.27 13.88
CA ASP A 133 -25.27 -11.40 12.96
C ASP A 133 -24.34 -10.40 12.24
N ALA A 134 -23.25 -10.03 12.91
CA ALA A 134 -22.22 -9.17 12.34
C ALA A 134 -20.85 -9.53 12.91
N VAL A 135 -19.79 -9.25 12.14
CA VAL A 135 -18.41 -9.51 12.53
C VAL A 135 -17.56 -8.28 12.28
N ILE A 136 -16.78 -7.89 13.26
CA ILE A 136 -15.74 -6.87 13.15
C ILE A 136 -14.41 -7.60 13.28
N LEU A 137 -13.65 -7.65 12.21
CA LEU A 137 -12.30 -8.23 12.18
C LEU A 137 -11.29 -7.07 12.20
N GLY A 138 -10.35 -7.11 13.09
CA GLY A 138 -9.36 -6.05 13.23
C GLY A 138 -8.17 -6.46 14.08
N VAL A 139 -7.11 -5.75 13.99
CA VAL A 139 -6.77 -4.64 13.12
C VAL A 139 -5.57 -5.07 12.31
N GLY A 140 -5.73 -5.13 11.01
CA GLY A 140 -4.63 -5.41 10.10
C GLY A 140 -3.71 -4.20 9.92
N HIS A 141 -2.52 -4.41 9.37
CA HIS A 141 -1.59 -3.35 9.01
C HIS A 141 -1.05 -3.53 7.59
#